data_b802689e498e9bd16c79143768955e07
#
_entry.id   b802689e498e9bd16c79143768955e07
#
_cell.length_a   1.000
_cell.length_b   1.000
_cell.length_c   1.000
_cell.angle_alpha   90.00
_cell.angle_beta   90.00
_cell.angle_gamma   90.00
#
_symmetry.space_group_name_H-M   'P 1'
#
loop_
_entity.id
_entity.type
_entity.pdbx_description
1 polymer ?
#
loop_
_entity_poly.entity_id
_entity_poly.type
_entity_poly.pdbx_seq_one_letter_code
_entity_poly.pdbx_strand_id
1 'polypeptide(L)' 'MQEISFRNDILPLKDKLFRLALRITSDRAEAEDVVQETLIRVWNKREEWTQFGSVEAYCLTVARNLAI' A
#
# COMPACT_ATOMS: atom_id res chain seq x y z
N MET A 1 -6.18 -22.72 -4.10
CA MET A 1 -5.15 -21.70 -4.32
C MET A 1 -5.79 -20.32 -4.24
N GLN A 2 -5.26 -19.47 -3.40
CA GLN A 2 -5.82 -18.14 -3.25
C GLN A 2 -5.16 -17.17 -4.22
N GLU A 3 -5.98 -16.46 -4.97
CA GLU A 3 -5.50 -15.40 -5.80
C GLU A 3 -5.71 -14.07 -5.07
N ILE A 4 -4.67 -13.28 -5.02
CA ILE A 4 -4.76 -11.95 -4.43
C ILE A 4 -5.31 -11.02 -5.49
N SER A 5 -6.41 -10.36 -5.17
CA SER A 5 -7.07 -9.44 -6.07
C SER A 5 -6.71 -8.01 -5.68
N PHE A 6 -6.23 -7.23 -6.65
CA PHE A 6 -5.95 -5.82 -6.38
C PHE A 6 -7.20 -5.10 -5.88
N ARG A 7 -8.32 -5.37 -6.53
CA ARG A 7 -9.59 -4.71 -6.19
C ARG A 7 -10.13 -5.13 -4.83
N ASN A 8 -10.05 -6.44 -4.51
CA ASN A 8 -10.68 -6.95 -3.29
C ASN A 8 -9.75 -6.97 -2.11
N ASP A 9 -8.44 -7.11 -2.34
CA ASP A 9 -7.49 -7.30 -1.25
C ASP A 9 -6.60 -6.10 -1.01
N ILE A 10 -6.36 -5.29 -2.02
CA ILE A 10 -5.43 -4.17 -1.93
C ILE A 10 -6.16 -2.83 -1.85
N LEU A 11 -7.11 -2.56 -2.75
CA LEU A 11 -7.83 -1.30 -2.71
C LEU A 11 -8.52 -1.03 -1.36
N PRO A 12 -9.08 -2.05 -0.68
CA PRO A 12 -9.65 -1.78 0.65
C PRO A 12 -8.65 -1.32 1.69
N LEU A 13 -7.36 -1.49 1.45
CA LEU A 13 -6.32 -1.03 2.36
C LEU A 13 -6.03 0.47 2.21
N LYS A 14 -6.63 1.11 1.22
CA LYS A 14 -6.35 2.49 0.88
C LYS A 14 -6.48 3.42 2.08
N ASP A 15 -7.56 3.30 2.84
CA ASP A 15 -7.77 4.15 4.01
C ASP A 15 -6.71 3.92 5.08
N LYS A 16 -6.34 2.67 5.29
CA LYS A 16 -5.32 2.33 6.28
C LYS A 16 -3.97 2.90 5.86
N LEU A 17 -3.64 2.80 4.59
CA LEU A 17 -2.41 3.38 4.05
C LEU A 17 -2.40 4.89 4.20
N PHE A 18 -3.54 5.53 3.92
CA PHE A 18 -3.66 6.98 4.04
C PHE A 18 -3.45 7.43 5.49
N ARG A 19 -4.06 6.73 6.45
CA ARG A 19 -3.91 7.08 7.86
C ARG A 19 -2.46 6.96 8.31
N LEU A 20 -1.79 5.90 7.88
CA LEU A 20 -0.38 5.71 8.21
C LEU A 20 0.45 6.84 7.62
N ALA A 21 0.28 7.13 6.34
CA ALA A 21 1.03 8.16 5.66
C ALA A 21 0.76 9.54 6.28
N LEU A 22 -0.50 9.83 6.60
CA LEU A 22 -0.86 11.11 7.19
C LEU A 22 -0.21 11.29 8.56
N ARG A 23 -0.14 10.21 9.33
CA ARG A 23 0.50 10.27 10.65
C ARG A 23 1.97 10.62 10.53
N ILE A 24 2.63 10.14 9.49
CA ILE A 24 4.08 10.38 9.30
C ILE A 24 4.34 11.74 8.67
N THR A 25 3.59 12.09 7.63
CA THR A 25 3.84 13.30 6.86
C THR A 25 3.18 14.53 7.47
N SER A 26 2.09 14.35 8.18
CA SER A 26 1.26 15.43 8.69
C SER A 26 0.76 16.37 7.60
N ASP A 27 0.71 15.87 6.37
CA ASP A 27 0.31 16.64 5.20
C ASP A 27 -0.60 15.78 4.34
N ARG A 28 -1.81 16.29 4.10
CA ARG A 28 -2.83 15.54 3.40
C ARG A 28 -2.45 15.25 1.95
N ALA A 29 -1.91 16.24 1.27
CA ALA A 29 -1.51 16.08 -0.12
C ALA A 29 -0.37 15.08 -0.25
N GLU A 30 0.61 15.15 0.64
CA GLU A 30 1.70 14.19 0.65
C GLU A 30 1.21 12.79 0.98
N ALA A 31 0.27 12.67 1.92
CA ALA A 31 -0.27 11.36 2.27
C ALA A 31 -1.00 10.74 1.10
N GLU A 32 -1.75 11.54 0.35
CA GLU A 32 -2.42 11.03 -0.85
C GLU A 32 -1.42 10.57 -1.91
N ASP A 33 -0.34 11.31 -2.08
CA ASP A 33 0.71 10.91 -3.03
C ASP A 33 1.37 9.61 -2.60
N VAL A 34 1.62 9.45 -1.31
CA VAL A 34 2.19 8.22 -0.78
C VAL A 34 1.28 7.03 -1.06
N VAL A 35 -0.03 7.20 -0.85
CA VAL A 35 -0.98 6.12 -1.12
C VAL A 35 -0.97 5.75 -2.61
N GLN A 36 -1.02 6.74 -3.48
CA GLN A 36 -1.01 6.49 -4.92
C GLN A 36 0.26 5.77 -5.36
N GLU A 37 1.40 6.25 -4.89
CA GLU A 37 2.67 5.63 -5.23
C GLU A 37 2.77 4.21 -4.69
N THR A 38 2.26 3.99 -3.47
CA THR A 38 2.23 2.66 -2.88
C THR A 38 1.42 1.70 -3.75
N LEU A 39 0.24 2.13 -4.18
CA LEU A 39 -0.61 1.28 -5.00
C LEU A 39 0.05 0.95 -6.34
N ILE A 40 0.74 1.92 -6.93
CA ILE A 40 1.45 1.70 -8.18
C ILE A 40 2.58 0.68 -7.99
N ARG A 41 3.37 0.83 -6.94
CA ARG A 41 4.47 -0.10 -6.66
C ARG A 41 3.97 -1.50 -6.38
N VAL A 42 2.90 -1.61 -5.62
CA VAL A 42 2.30 -2.90 -5.31
C VAL A 42 1.79 -3.55 -6.59
N TRP A 43 1.14 -2.80 -7.44
CA TRP A 43 0.66 -3.32 -8.72
C TRP A 43 1.82 -3.81 -9.60
N ASN A 44 2.91 -3.05 -9.64
CA ASN A 44 4.07 -3.43 -10.45
C ASN A 44 4.73 -4.72 -9.95
N LYS A 45 4.49 -5.10 -8.70
CA LYS A 45 5.01 -6.32 -8.11
C LYS A 45 3.96 -7.44 -8.06
N ARG A 46 2.88 -7.33 -8.82
CA ARG A 46 1.76 -8.26 -8.73
C ARG A 46 2.14 -9.71 -9.00
N GLU A 47 3.18 -9.92 -9.77
CA GLU A 47 3.61 -11.28 -10.07
C GLU A 47 4.26 -11.95 -8.86
N GLU A 48 4.64 -11.16 -7.86
CA GLU A 48 5.30 -11.65 -6.66
C GLU A 48 4.38 -11.71 -5.45
N TRP A 49 3.12 -11.33 -5.61
CA TRP A 49 2.20 -11.25 -4.46
C TRP A 49 2.09 -12.57 -3.70
N THR A 50 2.12 -13.71 -4.42
CA THR A 50 2.00 -15.01 -3.76
C THR A 50 3.22 -15.35 -2.92
N GLN A 51 4.32 -14.64 -3.13
CA GLN A 51 5.56 -14.85 -2.38
C GLN A 51 5.59 -14.02 -1.09
N PHE A 52 4.71 -13.05 -0.97
CA PHE A 52 4.65 -12.23 0.24
C PHE A 52 3.89 -12.97 1.32
N GLY A 53 4.37 -12.92 2.56
CA GLY A 53 3.66 -13.51 3.68
C GLY A 53 2.34 -12.81 3.95
N SER A 54 2.30 -11.49 3.70
CA SER A 54 1.09 -10.70 3.87
C SER A 54 1.18 -9.52 2.93
N VAL A 55 0.20 -9.42 2.02
CA VAL A 55 0.14 -8.30 1.10
C VAL A 55 -0.14 -6.99 1.86
N GLU A 56 -0.95 -7.07 2.91
CA GLU A 56 -1.21 -5.89 3.73
C GLU A 56 0.07 -5.39 4.38
N ALA A 57 0.86 -6.28 4.97
CA ALA A 57 2.12 -5.89 5.60
C ALA A 57 3.09 -5.29 4.58
N TYR A 58 3.13 -5.86 3.39
CA TYR A 58 3.96 -5.32 2.32
C TYR A 58 3.54 -3.90 1.95
N CYS A 59 2.23 -3.68 1.77
CA CYS A 59 1.72 -2.37 1.43
C CYS A 59 2.03 -1.34 2.50
N LEU A 60 1.85 -1.71 3.77
CA LEU A 60 2.12 -0.82 4.88
C LEU A 60 3.62 -0.46 4.95
N THR A 61 4.48 -1.43 4.67
CA THR A 61 5.93 -1.19 4.66
C THR A 61 6.31 -0.22 3.55
N VAL A 62 5.77 -0.42 2.35
CA VAL A 62 6.05 0.47 1.22
C VAL A 62 5.58 1.89 1.54
N ALA A 63 4.35 2.01 2.06
CA ALA A 63 3.80 3.32 2.38
C ALA A 63 4.64 4.03 3.45
N ARG A 64 5.04 3.30 4.48
CA ARG A 64 5.87 3.88 5.53
C ARG A 64 7.20 4.38 4.97
N ASN A 65 7.84 3.57 4.14
CA ASN A 65 9.13 3.96 3.57
C ASN A 65 9.01 5.18 2.66
N LEU A 66 7.92 5.29 1.92
CA LEU A 66 7.70 6.44 1.06
C LEU A 66 7.36 7.70 1.86
N ALA A 67 6.70 7.54 3.00
CA ALA A 67 6.28 8.67 3.83
C ALA A 67 7.41 9.25 4.67
N ILE A 68 8.43 8.46 4.96
CA ILE A 68 9.60 8.95 5.72
C ILE A 68 10.54 9.82 4.83
#